data_08ad34faea1ef79ddc6d1cb12eda635a
#
_entry.id   08ad34faea1ef79ddc6d1cb12eda635a
#
_cell.length_a   1.000
_cell.length_b   1.000
_cell.length_c   1.000
_cell.angle_alpha   90.00
_cell.angle_beta   90.00
_cell.angle_gamma   90.00
#
_symmetry.space_group_name_H-M   'P 1'
#
loop_
_entity.id
_entity.type
_entity.pdbx_description
1 polymer ?
#
loop_
_entity_poly.entity_id
_entity_poly.type
_entity_poly.pdbx_seq_one_letter_code
_entity_poly.pdbx_strand_id
1 'polypeptide(L)'
;MHAMQVFKEARRHLGPDDFLTFDGGDFCHFGRAYLPALAPHRWWYVSTLGMLGSSLPTAIAAKVAYPDSRVFAFTGDGAFGFNGMEFDTPVRHNLPVVGIM
;
A
#
# COMPACT_ATOMS: atom_id res chain seq x y z
N MET A 1 -17.80 0.23 10.14
CA MET A 1 -16.66 -0.70 10.31
C MET A 1 -15.48 0.12 10.82
N HIS A 2 -14.75 -0.34 11.83
CA HIS A 2 -13.55 0.36 12.30
C HIS A 2 -12.34 -0.03 11.43
N ALA A 3 -11.46 0.94 11.10
CA ALA A 3 -10.28 0.71 10.24
C ALA A 3 -9.42 -0.49 10.68
N MET A 4 -9.25 -0.69 12.00
CA MET A 4 -8.50 -1.82 12.54
C MET A 4 -9.06 -3.20 12.16
N GLN A 5 -10.35 -3.30 11.84
CA GLN A 5 -10.94 -4.57 11.38
C GLN A 5 -10.47 -4.93 9.97
N VAL A 6 -10.29 -3.92 9.11
CA VAL A 6 -9.72 -4.11 7.77
C VAL A 6 -8.28 -4.63 7.87
N PHE A 7 -7.46 -4.01 8.71
CA PHE A 7 -6.06 -4.42 8.88
C PHE A 7 -5.93 -5.78 9.57
N LYS A 8 -6.82 -6.09 10.52
CA LYS A 8 -6.88 -7.41 11.15
C LYS A 8 -7.17 -8.50 10.10
N GLU A 9 -8.07 -8.24 9.18
CA GLU A 9 -8.37 -9.19 8.11
C GLU A 9 -7.21 -9.26 7.09
N ALA A 10 -6.73 -8.11 6.62
CA ALA A 10 -5.59 -8.06 5.70
C ALA A 10 -4.39 -8.86 6.23
N ARG A 11 -4.07 -8.73 7.53
CA ARG A 11 -2.96 -9.43 8.19
C ARG A 11 -2.97 -10.94 8.00
N ARG A 12 -4.17 -11.55 7.89
CA ARG A 12 -4.33 -13.00 7.70
C ARG A 12 -3.88 -13.49 6.32
N HIS A 13 -3.85 -12.58 5.36
CA HIS A 13 -3.55 -12.87 3.97
C HIS A 13 -2.14 -12.46 3.56
N LEU A 14 -1.41 -11.77 4.44
CA LEU A 14 -0.08 -11.24 4.15
C LEU A 14 1.02 -12.23 4.54
N GLY A 15 2.03 -12.36 3.68
CA GLY A 15 3.22 -13.17 3.87
C GLY A 15 4.52 -12.37 3.69
N PRO A 16 5.68 -13.00 3.93
CA PRO A 16 6.99 -12.32 3.89
C PRO A 16 7.38 -11.84 2.49
N ASP A 17 6.80 -12.40 1.45
CA ASP A 17 7.08 -12.02 0.06
C ASP A 17 6.20 -10.87 -0.44
N ASP A 18 5.22 -10.45 0.36
CA ASP A 18 4.34 -9.34 0.01
C ASP A 18 5.01 -7.99 0.25
N PHE A 19 4.70 -7.02 -0.61
CA PHE A 19 5.17 -5.65 -0.46
C PHE A 19 4.02 -4.75 -0.03
N LEU A 20 4.21 -4.00 1.05
CA LEU A 20 3.20 -3.11 1.62
C LEU A 20 3.63 -1.65 1.44
N THR A 21 2.76 -0.83 0.88
CA THR A 21 2.96 0.61 0.82
C THR A 21 1.82 1.33 1.53
N PHE A 22 2.14 2.44 2.18
CA PHE A 22 1.16 3.21 2.95
C PHE A 22 1.21 4.69 2.57
N ASP A 23 0.04 5.28 2.46
CA ASP A 23 -0.11 6.73 2.38
C ASP A 23 -0.07 7.40 3.76
N GLY A 24 -0.17 8.71 3.77
CA GLY A 24 -0.50 9.49 4.97
C GLY A 24 -1.98 9.33 5.35
N GLY A 25 -2.37 9.97 6.45
CA GLY A 25 -3.73 9.98 6.96
C GLY A 25 -4.02 8.88 7.98
N ASP A 26 -5.13 9.03 8.70
CA ASP A 26 -5.48 8.20 9.87
C ASP A 26 -5.63 6.72 9.53
N PHE A 27 -6.30 6.41 8.42
CA PHE A 27 -6.45 5.02 7.97
C PHE A 27 -5.09 4.33 7.88
N CYS A 28 -4.15 4.95 7.19
CA CYS A 28 -2.81 4.38 7.01
C CYS A 28 -1.99 4.38 8.31
N HIS A 29 -2.22 5.33 9.23
CA HIS A 29 -1.60 5.32 10.55
C HIS A 29 -2.02 4.08 11.36
N PHE A 30 -3.29 3.72 11.35
CA PHE A 30 -3.74 2.46 11.98
C PHE A 30 -3.10 1.24 11.31
N GLY A 31 -3.01 1.23 9.97
CA GLY A 31 -2.36 0.14 9.24
C GLY A 31 -0.89 -0.01 9.61
N ARG A 32 -0.14 1.08 9.65
CA ARG A 32 1.27 1.08 10.02
C ARG A 32 1.53 0.66 11.46
N ALA A 33 0.62 1.00 12.37
CA ALA A 33 0.72 0.56 13.76
C ALA A 33 0.43 -0.94 13.94
N TYR A 34 -0.34 -1.53 13.04
CA TYR A 34 -0.82 -2.90 13.18
C TYR A 34 -0.12 -3.91 12.26
N LEU A 35 0.21 -3.52 11.04
CA LEU A 35 0.86 -4.40 10.07
C LEU A 35 2.38 -4.27 10.16
N PRO A 36 3.10 -5.29 10.67
CA PRO A 36 4.56 -5.24 10.75
C PRO A 36 5.19 -5.43 9.37
N ALA A 37 6.42 -4.97 9.22
CA ALA A 37 7.30 -5.42 8.16
C ALA A 37 7.61 -6.90 8.34
N LEU A 38 7.20 -7.73 7.39
CA LEU A 38 7.37 -9.20 7.49
C LEU A 38 8.73 -9.65 6.96
N ALA A 39 9.38 -8.82 6.14
CA ALA A 39 10.73 -9.03 5.63
C ALA A 39 11.41 -7.67 5.37
N PRO A 40 12.75 -7.62 5.31
CA PRO A 40 13.48 -6.40 4.95
C PRO A 40 13.03 -5.88 3.58
N HIS A 41 12.94 -4.55 3.47
CA HIS A 41 12.57 -3.85 2.22
C HIS A 41 11.17 -4.20 1.64
N ARG A 42 10.27 -4.75 2.46
CA ARG A 42 8.91 -5.14 2.04
C ARG A 42 7.81 -4.25 2.62
N TRP A 43 8.20 -3.15 3.27
CA TRP A 43 7.28 -2.24 3.92
C TRP A 43 7.75 -0.79 3.70
N TRP A 44 6.91 0.05 3.15
CA TRP A 44 7.30 1.40 2.75
C TRP A 44 6.27 2.46 3.15
N TYR A 45 6.78 3.60 3.61
CA TYR A 45 6.02 4.77 3.96
C TYR A 45 6.90 6.04 3.92
N VAL A 46 6.36 7.13 3.38
CA VAL A 46 7.03 8.45 3.45
C VAL A 46 6.70 9.13 4.78
N SER A 47 7.51 8.86 5.81
CA SER A 47 7.22 9.24 7.19
C SER A 47 7.37 10.73 7.47
N THR A 48 8.44 11.35 6.99
CA THR A 48 8.84 12.69 7.39
C THR A 48 7.88 13.77 6.91
N LEU A 49 7.32 13.61 5.73
CA LEU A 49 6.44 14.60 5.12
C LEU A 49 4.95 14.27 5.25
N GLY A 50 4.60 13.06 5.70
CA GLY A 50 3.20 12.61 5.78
C GLY A 50 2.46 12.71 4.45
N MET A 51 3.16 12.49 3.35
CA MET A 51 2.71 12.81 2.01
C MET A 51 1.54 11.93 1.57
N LEU A 52 0.46 12.55 1.10
CA LEU A 52 -0.70 11.87 0.52
C LEU A 52 -0.48 11.56 -0.96
N GLY A 53 -1.01 10.44 -1.44
CA GLY A 53 -0.92 10.01 -2.84
C GLY A 53 0.38 9.28 -3.20
N SER A 54 1.23 8.97 -2.22
CA SER A 54 2.54 8.33 -2.46
C SER A 54 2.48 6.80 -2.51
N SER A 55 1.48 6.19 -1.90
CA SER A 55 1.37 4.73 -1.78
C SER A 55 1.26 4.05 -3.14
N LEU A 56 0.37 4.48 -4.00
CA LEU A 56 0.14 3.84 -5.31
C LEU A 56 1.34 3.95 -6.25
N PRO A 57 1.96 5.13 -6.49
CA PRO A 57 3.17 5.20 -7.31
C PRO A 57 4.32 4.32 -6.79
N THR A 58 4.47 4.26 -5.46
CA THR A 58 5.49 3.39 -4.85
C THR A 58 5.13 1.91 -5.00
N ALA A 59 3.85 1.54 -4.92
CA ALA A 59 3.40 0.18 -5.17
C ALA A 59 3.68 -0.24 -6.62
N ILE A 60 3.47 0.65 -7.58
CA ILE A 60 3.82 0.42 -9.00
C ILE A 60 5.33 0.18 -9.14
N ALA A 61 6.15 1.05 -8.54
CA ALA A 61 7.60 0.90 -8.55
C ALA A 61 8.05 -0.41 -7.87
N ALA A 62 7.43 -0.77 -6.74
CA ALA A 62 7.69 -2.04 -6.07
C ALA A 62 7.34 -3.23 -6.96
N LYS A 63 6.24 -3.18 -7.70
CA LYS A 63 5.83 -4.25 -8.61
C LYS A 63 6.77 -4.41 -9.79
N VAL A 64 7.36 -3.32 -10.28
CA VAL A 64 8.42 -3.36 -11.30
C VAL A 64 9.69 -4.01 -10.74
N ALA A 65 10.08 -3.63 -9.52
CA ALA A 65 11.31 -4.14 -8.89
C ALA A 65 11.17 -5.60 -8.40
N TYR A 66 9.96 -6.02 -8.04
CA TYR A 66 9.65 -7.34 -7.48
C TYR A 66 8.46 -7.97 -8.22
N PRO A 67 8.64 -8.41 -9.47
CA PRO A 67 7.54 -8.82 -10.35
C PRO A 67 6.75 -10.03 -9.82
N ASP A 68 7.38 -10.89 -9.02
CA ASP A 68 6.73 -12.08 -8.46
C ASP A 68 6.02 -11.83 -7.13
N SER A 69 6.27 -10.68 -6.49
CA SER A 69 5.62 -10.31 -5.23
C SER A 69 4.21 -9.81 -5.44
N ARG A 70 3.31 -10.09 -4.50
CA ARG A 70 2.06 -9.34 -4.40
C ARG A 70 2.36 -7.99 -3.77
N VAL A 71 1.73 -6.95 -4.29
CA VAL A 71 1.93 -5.58 -3.80
C VAL A 71 0.60 -5.00 -3.37
N PHE A 72 0.56 -4.47 -2.15
CA PHE A 72 -0.62 -3.88 -1.52
C PHE A 72 -0.37 -2.40 -1.25
N ALA A 73 -1.22 -1.56 -1.83
CA ALA A 73 -1.23 -0.11 -1.61
C ALA A 73 -2.36 0.23 -0.63
N PHE A 74 -2.02 0.64 0.58
CA PHE A 74 -2.99 1.14 1.56
C PHE A 74 -3.10 2.65 1.43
N THR A 75 -4.29 3.14 1.13
CA THR A 75 -4.55 4.55 0.89
C THR A 75 -5.87 4.96 1.53
N GLY A 76 -5.97 6.19 2.00
CA GLY A 76 -7.24 6.77 2.43
C GLY A 76 -7.94 7.45 1.27
N ASP A 77 -9.23 7.79 1.44
CA ASP A 77 -10.06 8.46 0.44
C ASP A 77 -9.43 9.78 -0.07
N GLY A 78 -8.95 10.62 0.85
CA GLY A 78 -8.25 11.86 0.50
C GLY A 78 -6.95 11.62 -0.25
N ALA A 79 -6.16 10.65 0.18
CA ALA A 79 -4.90 10.29 -0.47
C ALA A 79 -5.13 9.70 -1.88
N PHE A 80 -6.15 8.85 -2.02
CA PHE A 80 -6.57 8.31 -3.32
C PHE A 80 -6.93 9.42 -4.32
N GLY A 81 -7.56 10.49 -3.86
CA GLY A 81 -7.92 11.64 -4.69
C GLY A 81 -6.72 12.32 -5.38
N PHE A 82 -5.50 12.17 -4.85
CA PHE A 82 -4.30 12.74 -5.48
C PHE A 82 -3.83 11.94 -6.69
N ASN A 83 -3.75 10.62 -6.58
CA ASN A 83 -3.11 9.78 -7.58
C ASN A 83 -3.93 8.52 -7.96
N GLY A 84 -5.21 8.46 -7.62
CA GLY A 84 -6.05 7.29 -7.91
C GLY A 84 -6.13 6.94 -9.40
N MET A 85 -6.02 7.95 -10.28
CA MET A 85 -6.01 7.74 -11.73
C MET A 85 -4.78 6.96 -12.21
N GLU A 86 -3.72 6.89 -11.39
CA GLU A 86 -2.52 6.09 -11.69
C GLU A 86 -2.78 4.57 -11.66
N PHE A 87 -3.96 4.11 -11.24
CA PHE A 87 -4.37 2.72 -11.45
C PHE A 87 -4.46 2.33 -12.93
N ASP A 88 -4.56 3.28 -13.84
CA ASP A 88 -4.44 3.04 -15.26
C ASP A 88 -3.03 2.53 -15.66
N THR A 89 -1.99 3.05 -15.00
CA THR A 89 -0.60 2.66 -15.26
C THR A 89 -0.35 1.16 -15.03
N PRO A 90 -0.65 0.57 -13.86
CA PRO A 90 -0.46 -0.87 -13.65
C PRO A 90 -1.34 -1.72 -14.55
N VAL A 91 -2.53 -1.27 -14.93
CA VAL A 91 -3.37 -2.00 -15.88
C VAL A 91 -2.71 -2.05 -17.26
N ARG A 92 -2.29 -0.90 -17.78
CA ARG A 92 -1.64 -0.82 -19.10
C ARG A 92 -0.33 -1.60 -19.19
N HIS A 93 0.41 -1.69 -18.10
CA HIS A 93 1.71 -2.36 -18.06
C HIS A 93 1.66 -3.77 -17.47
N ASN A 94 0.46 -4.30 -17.23
CA ASN A 94 0.26 -5.64 -16.63
C ASN A 94 1.04 -5.81 -15.30
N LEU A 95 0.96 -4.82 -14.43
CA LEU A 95 1.62 -4.77 -13.12
C LEU A 95 0.54 -4.89 -12.02
N PRO A 96 0.08 -6.09 -11.65
CA PRO A 96 -1.02 -6.24 -10.69
C PRO A 96 -0.64 -5.68 -9.30
N VAL A 97 -1.38 -4.67 -8.87
CA VAL A 97 -1.31 -4.03 -7.56
C VAL A 97 -2.69 -4.08 -6.92
N VAL A 98 -2.76 -4.38 -5.64
CA VAL A 98 -4.02 -4.37 -4.87
C VAL A 98 -4.12 -3.08 -4.08
N GLY A 99 -5.12 -2.26 -4.38
CA GLY A 99 -5.46 -1.07 -3.58
C GLY A 99 -6.45 -1.41 -2.48
N ILE A 100 -6.17 -0.98 -1.26
CA ILE A 100 -7.06 -1.11 -0.10
C ILE A 100 -7.32 0.30 0.45
N MET A 101 -8.61 0.70 0.44
CA MET A 101 -9.06 2.03 0.81
C MET A 101 -10.16 1.96 1.87
#